data_1a7e745c0cd62ed3868db6ebba0f961c
#
_entry.id   1a7e745c0cd62ed3868db6ebba0f961c
#
_cell.length_a   1.000
_cell.length_b   1.000
_cell.length_c   1.000
_cell.angle_alpha   90.00
_cell.angle_beta   90.00
_cell.angle_gamma   90.00
#
_symmetry.space_group_name_H-M   'P 1'
#
loop_
_entity.id
_entity.type
_entity.pdbx_description
1 polymer ?
#
loop_
_entity_poly.entity_id
_entity_poly.type
_entity_poly.pdbx_seq_one_letter_code
_entity_poly.pdbx_strand_id
1 'polypeptide(L)'
;SVMVRLAEKAFYPGKVPFPLMHIDSKWKFKEMIQFRDEYAKKYGWNLIVESNMEAFNAGVGPFTHGSKVHTDLMKTQALLRALDKYKFDAAFGGARRDEEKSRAKERIFSFRDKFHQWDPKNQRPELWDIYNARVHKGESIRVFPLSNWTELDIWQYIRLENIPIVPLYYA
;
A
#
# COMPACT_ATOMS: atom_id res chain seq x y z
N SER A 1 8.97 2.04 -3.58
CA SER A 1 9.73 2.44 -4.79
C SER A 1 9.30 1.65 -6.03
N VAL A 2 9.31 0.29 -6.02
CA VAL A 2 8.96 -0.56 -7.20
C VAL A 2 7.56 -0.27 -7.72
N MET A 3 6.53 -0.23 -6.86
CA MET A 3 5.15 0.08 -7.26
C MET A 3 5.01 1.43 -7.97
N VAL A 4 5.73 2.44 -7.48
CA VAL A 4 5.73 3.78 -8.11
C VAL A 4 6.33 3.71 -9.51
N ARG A 5 7.46 3.03 -9.65
CA ARG A 5 8.11 2.84 -10.97
C ARG A 5 7.23 2.09 -11.96
N LEU A 6 6.53 1.05 -11.51
CA LEU A 6 5.58 0.32 -12.35
C LEU A 6 4.40 1.20 -12.79
N ALA A 7 3.87 2.01 -11.88
CA ALA A 7 2.81 2.96 -12.21
C ALA A 7 3.29 4.00 -13.24
N GLU A 8 4.48 4.58 -13.07
CA GLU A 8 5.06 5.50 -14.05
C GLU A 8 5.18 4.86 -15.44
N LYS A 9 5.65 3.61 -15.51
CA LYS A 9 5.76 2.89 -16.81
C LYS A 9 4.38 2.59 -17.41
N ALA A 10 3.40 2.20 -16.60
CA ALA A 10 2.06 1.86 -17.07
C ALA A 10 1.30 3.04 -17.67
N PHE A 11 1.57 4.26 -17.19
CA PHE A 11 0.89 5.47 -17.67
C PHE A 11 1.75 6.32 -18.60
N TYR A 12 3.00 5.89 -18.92
CA TYR A 12 3.85 6.63 -19.85
C TYR A 12 3.20 6.75 -21.26
N PRO A 13 3.25 7.92 -21.92
CA PRO A 13 3.93 9.17 -21.54
C PRO A 13 3.12 10.09 -20.63
N GLY A 14 1.91 9.72 -20.25
CA GLY A 14 1.06 10.50 -19.36
C GLY A 14 1.55 10.46 -17.90
N LYS A 15 0.95 11.31 -17.07
CA LYS A 15 1.15 11.27 -15.62
C LYS A 15 0.25 10.22 -14.99
N VAL A 16 0.70 9.64 -13.89
CA VAL A 16 -0.13 8.74 -13.08
C VAL A 16 -1.35 9.49 -12.55
N PRO A 17 -2.58 9.02 -12.82
CA PRO A 17 -3.81 9.78 -12.55
C PRO A 17 -4.33 9.69 -11.11
N PHE A 18 -3.62 8.99 -10.24
CA PHE A 18 -4.02 8.79 -8.83
C PHE A 18 -2.91 9.21 -7.87
N PRO A 19 -3.24 9.58 -6.62
CA PRO A 19 -2.26 10.01 -5.64
C PRO A 19 -1.49 8.81 -5.03
N LEU A 20 -0.31 9.09 -4.48
CA LEU A 20 0.34 8.23 -3.50
C LEU A 20 -0.27 8.49 -2.13
N MET A 21 -0.58 7.44 -1.39
CA MET A 21 -1.03 7.56 -0.01
C MET A 21 -0.02 6.94 0.95
N HIS A 22 0.33 7.69 1.97
CA HIS A 22 1.15 7.22 3.09
C HIS A 22 0.35 7.31 4.39
N ILE A 23 0.18 6.19 5.06
CA ILE A 23 -0.36 6.17 6.42
C ILE A 23 0.80 6.29 7.40
N ASP A 24 0.87 7.45 8.05
CA ASP A 24 1.92 7.77 9.00
C ASP A 24 1.53 7.35 10.42
N SER A 25 2.15 6.30 10.91
CA SER A 25 1.96 5.81 12.27
C SER A 25 2.71 6.62 13.35
N LYS A 26 3.42 7.68 12.96
CA LYS A 26 4.32 8.47 13.82
C LYS A 26 5.50 7.68 14.43
N TRP A 27 5.66 6.41 14.03
CA TRP A 27 6.74 5.51 14.43
C TRP A 27 7.50 5.01 13.20
N LYS A 28 8.11 5.97 12.50
CA LYS A 28 8.93 5.74 11.30
C LYS A 28 10.30 6.35 11.48
N PHE A 29 11.31 5.76 10.86
CA PHE A 29 12.64 6.37 10.77
C PHE A 29 12.58 7.67 9.98
N LYS A 30 13.36 8.65 10.38
CA LYS A 30 13.42 9.97 9.73
C LYS A 30 13.83 9.85 8.27
N GLU A 31 14.74 8.96 7.97
CA GLU A 31 15.24 8.65 6.63
C GLU A 31 14.13 8.17 5.69
N MET A 32 13.18 7.39 6.21
CA MET A 32 12.01 6.95 5.42
C MET A 32 11.08 8.11 5.06
N ILE A 33 10.86 9.03 6.00
CA ILE A 33 10.01 10.20 5.80
C ILE A 33 10.67 11.15 4.81
N GLN A 34 11.95 11.45 5.02
CA GLN A 34 12.73 12.30 4.12
C GLN A 34 12.77 11.73 2.71
N PHE A 35 13.11 10.47 2.55
CA PHE A 35 13.12 9.79 1.24
C PHE A 35 11.75 9.89 0.55
N ARG A 36 10.65 9.63 1.28
CA ARG A 36 9.28 9.75 0.73
C ARG A 36 9.02 11.14 0.18
N ASP A 37 9.33 12.17 0.97
CA ASP A 37 9.01 13.56 0.62
C ASP A 37 9.88 14.05 -0.54
N GLU A 38 11.18 13.75 -0.52
CA GLU A 38 12.11 14.07 -1.60
C GLU A 38 11.73 13.34 -2.90
N TYR A 39 11.37 12.05 -2.82
CA TYR A 39 10.95 11.27 -3.97
C TYR A 39 9.65 11.83 -4.57
N ALA A 40 8.64 12.08 -3.77
CA ALA A 40 7.37 12.63 -4.23
C ALA A 40 7.57 14.01 -4.90
N LYS A 41 8.39 14.88 -4.31
CA LYS A 41 8.75 16.18 -4.86
C LYS A 41 9.52 16.07 -6.18
N LYS A 42 10.55 15.23 -6.22
CA LYS A 42 11.41 15.04 -7.40
C LYS A 42 10.62 14.59 -8.63
N TYR A 43 9.69 13.68 -8.45
CA TYR A 43 8.91 13.09 -9.55
C TYR A 43 7.52 13.73 -9.73
N GLY A 44 7.20 14.76 -8.94
CA GLY A 44 5.94 15.50 -9.07
C GLY A 44 4.71 14.67 -8.69
N TRP A 45 4.84 13.72 -7.76
CA TRP A 45 3.74 12.91 -7.30
C TRP A 45 2.81 13.67 -6.35
N ASN A 46 1.51 13.49 -6.53
CA ASN A 46 0.52 13.94 -5.56
C ASN A 46 0.56 13.00 -4.33
N LEU A 47 1.13 13.48 -3.23
CA LEU A 47 1.31 12.71 -1.99
C LEU A 47 0.26 13.11 -0.95
N ILE A 48 -0.53 12.14 -0.54
CA ILE A 48 -1.46 12.24 0.60
C ILE A 48 -0.81 11.57 1.80
N VAL A 49 -0.69 12.29 2.92
CA VAL A 49 -0.20 11.75 4.19
C VAL A 49 -1.33 11.81 5.21
N GLU A 50 -1.76 10.65 5.68
CA GLU A 50 -2.82 10.53 6.68
C GLU A 50 -2.30 9.84 7.94
N SER A 51 -2.81 10.25 9.09
CA SER A 51 -2.50 9.65 10.38
C SER A 51 -3.70 9.72 11.31
N ASN A 52 -3.77 8.84 12.28
CA ASN A 52 -4.75 8.91 13.34
C ASN A 52 -4.26 9.85 14.45
N MET A 53 -4.48 11.16 14.27
CA MET A 53 -4.03 12.17 15.21
C MET A 53 -4.73 12.08 16.56
N GLU A 54 -5.97 11.59 16.62
CA GLU A 54 -6.71 11.36 17.85
C GLU A 54 -6.00 10.31 18.73
N ALA A 55 -5.69 9.15 18.14
CA ALA A 55 -4.94 8.10 18.83
C ALA A 55 -3.51 8.55 19.20
N PHE A 56 -2.85 9.31 18.33
CA PHE A 56 -1.52 9.87 18.61
C PHE A 56 -1.56 10.81 19.82
N ASN A 57 -2.49 11.75 19.86
CA ASN A 57 -2.64 12.70 20.97
C ASN A 57 -3.06 12.01 22.28
N ALA A 58 -3.75 10.87 22.19
CA ALA A 58 -4.04 10.01 23.33
C ALA A 58 -2.84 9.18 23.82
N GLY A 59 -1.65 9.34 23.23
CA GLY A 59 -0.42 8.67 23.64
C GLY A 59 -0.32 7.20 23.19
N VAL A 60 -1.07 6.80 22.17
CA VAL A 60 -1.00 5.43 21.63
C VAL A 60 0.33 5.18 20.96
N GLY A 61 1.12 4.29 21.53
CA GLY A 61 2.42 3.90 21.04
C GLY A 61 2.68 2.40 21.17
N PRO A 62 3.65 1.83 20.46
CA PRO A 62 3.92 0.39 20.49
C PRO A 62 4.42 -0.10 21.86
N PHE A 63 5.06 0.79 22.63
CA PHE A 63 5.54 0.47 23.97
C PHE A 63 4.50 0.71 25.08
N THR A 64 3.56 1.63 24.87
CA THR A 64 2.52 1.96 25.85
C THR A 64 1.30 1.05 25.75
N HIS A 65 0.91 0.67 24.53
CA HIS A 65 -0.31 -0.10 24.26
C HIS A 65 -0.05 -1.44 23.55
N GLY A 66 1.21 -1.75 23.31
CA GLY A 66 1.62 -2.94 22.56
C GLY A 66 1.47 -2.79 21.05
N SER A 67 2.23 -3.61 20.33
CA SER A 67 2.35 -3.58 18.88
C SER A 67 1.00 -3.81 18.15
N LYS A 68 0.15 -4.68 18.67
CA LYS A 68 -1.15 -5.01 18.07
C LYS A 68 -2.10 -3.81 18.08
N VAL A 69 -2.29 -3.19 19.24
CA VAL A 69 -3.19 -2.02 19.40
C VAL A 69 -2.65 -0.82 18.60
N HIS A 70 -1.35 -0.57 18.68
CA HIS A 70 -0.72 0.48 17.87
C HIS A 70 -0.91 0.25 16.37
N THR A 71 -0.72 -0.97 15.88
CA THR A 71 -0.91 -1.29 14.46
C THR A 71 -2.37 -1.12 14.04
N ASP A 72 -3.30 -1.57 14.85
CA ASP A 72 -4.73 -1.40 14.56
C ASP A 72 -5.11 0.07 14.48
N LEU A 73 -4.88 0.85 15.54
CA LEU A 73 -5.30 2.25 15.61
C LEU A 73 -4.54 3.16 14.66
N MET A 74 -3.20 3.03 14.58
CA MET A 74 -2.35 3.97 13.84
C MET A 74 -2.17 3.60 12.36
N LYS A 75 -2.45 2.36 11.96
CA LYS A 75 -2.31 1.93 10.56
C LYS A 75 -3.64 1.47 9.97
N THR A 76 -4.32 0.47 10.57
CA THR A 76 -5.53 -0.11 9.99
C THR A 76 -6.68 0.90 10.00
N GLN A 77 -7.03 1.44 11.16
CA GLN A 77 -8.10 2.43 11.30
C GLN A 77 -7.82 3.71 10.51
N ALA A 78 -6.56 4.18 10.52
CA ALA A 78 -6.16 5.34 9.74
C ALA A 78 -6.32 5.11 8.23
N LEU A 79 -5.97 3.92 7.74
CA LEU A 79 -6.16 3.57 6.33
C LEU A 79 -7.64 3.51 5.94
N LEU A 80 -8.49 2.88 6.77
CA LEU A 80 -9.93 2.79 6.50
C LEU A 80 -10.56 4.19 6.44
N ARG A 81 -10.28 5.03 7.45
CA ARG A 81 -10.74 6.43 7.46
C ARG A 81 -10.27 7.22 6.22
N ALA A 82 -9.04 7.00 5.77
CA ALA A 82 -8.52 7.66 4.58
C ALA A 82 -9.25 7.21 3.31
N LEU A 83 -9.50 5.91 3.15
CA LEU A 83 -10.24 5.38 1.99
C LEU A 83 -11.65 5.96 1.92
N ASP A 84 -12.35 6.04 3.06
CA ASP A 84 -13.68 6.61 3.14
C ASP A 84 -13.67 8.12 2.90
N LYS A 85 -12.72 8.85 3.48
CA LYS A 85 -12.56 10.30 3.33
C LYS A 85 -12.37 10.72 1.87
N TYR A 86 -11.53 10.00 1.15
CA TYR A 86 -11.21 10.29 -0.26
C TYR A 86 -12.09 9.51 -1.25
N LYS A 87 -12.96 8.63 -0.77
CA LYS A 87 -13.88 7.80 -1.57
C LYS A 87 -13.14 6.99 -2.64
N PHE A 88 -12.04 6.36 -2.26
CA PHE A 88 -11.30 5.50 -3.18
C PHE A 88 -11.98 4.13 -3.33
N ASP A 89 -12.27 3.77 -4.57
CA ASP A 89 -12.81 2.44 -4.92
C ASP A 89 -11.71 1.37 -4.95
N ALA A 90 -10.47 1.78 -5.21
CA ALA A 90 -9.33 0.88 -5.31
C ALA A 90 -8.10 1.41 -4.57
N ALA A 91 -7.31 0.50 -4.00
CA ALA A 91 -6.03 0.82 -3.38
C ALA A 91 -4.94 -0.16 -3.84
N PHE A 92 -3.91 0.36 -4.49
CA PHE A 92 -2.73 -0.42 -4.88
C PHE A 92 -1.80 -0.64 -3.70
N GLY A 93 -1.35 -1.86 -3.50
CA GLY A 93 -0.40 -2.24 -2.45
C GLY A 93 0.71 -3.14 -2.96
N GLY A 94 1.88 -3.08 -2.31
CA GLY A 94 3.05 -3.87 -2.68
C GLY A 94 3.14 -5.24 -2.02
N ALA A 95 2.08 -5.75 -1.43
CA ALA A 95 2.10 -7.05 -0.75
C ALA A 95 2.35 -8.19 -1.73
N ARG A 96 3.14 -9.18 -1.30
CA ARG A 96 3.49 -10.38 -2.05
C ARG A 96 3.04 -11.63 -1.30
N ARG A 97 2.74 -12.70 -2.03
CA ARG A 97 2.29 -13.97 -1.42
C ARG A 97 3.38 -14.70 -0.67
N ASP A 98 4.64 -14.51 -1.03
CA ASP A 98 5.79 -15.12 -0.36
C ASP A 98 6.26 -14.36 0.89
N GLU A 99 5.73 -13.15 1.13
CA GLU A 99 6.13 -12.29 2.23
C GLU A 99 5.75 -12.88 3.61
N GLU A 100 4.54 -13.40 3.71
CA GLU A 100 4.05 -14.10 4.90
C GLU A 100 2.83 -14.99 4.60
N LYS A 101 2.58 -15.99 5.47
CA LYS A 101 1.47 -16.95 5.30
C LYS A 101 0.08 -16.29 5.17
N SER A 102 -0.16 -15.20 5.87
CA SER A 102 -1.44 -14.48 5.79
C SER A 102 -1.70 -13.86 4.40
N ARG A 103 -0.65 -13.59 3.64
CA ARG A 103 -0.71 -13.06 2.28
C ARG A 103 -0.92 -14.12 1.21
N ALA A 104 -0.60 -15.37 1.49
CA ALA A 104 -0.68 -16.47 0.51
C ALA A 104 -2.10 -16.69 -0.05
N LYS A 105 -3.14 -16.33 0.71
CA LYS A 105 -4.54 -16.42 0.28
C LYS A 105 -4.98 -15.28 -0.65
N GLU A 106 -4.30 -14.14 -0.63
CA GLU A 106 -4.66 -12.97 -1.43
C GLU A 106 -4.17 -13.14 -2.86
N ARG A 107 -5.01 -12.71 -3.80
CA ARG A 107 -4.74 -12.67 -5.23
C ARG A 107 -4.26 -11.27 -5.62
N ILE A 108 -4.06 -11.05 -6.92
CA ILE A 108 -3.79 -9.69 -7.44
C ILE A 108 -4.94 -8.76 -7.09
N PHE A 109 -6.19 -9.20 -7.29
CA PHE A 109 -7.38 -8.47 -6.85
C PHE A 109 -7.95 -9.09 -5.57
N SER A 110 -8.06 -8.29 -4.53
CA SER A 110 -8.61 -8.69 -3.23
C SER A 110 -9.83 -7.83 -2.92
N PHE A 111 -11.01 -8.42 -3.07
CA PHE A 111 -12.30 -7.75 -2.88
C PHE A 111 -12.62 -7.58 -1.40
N ARG A 112 -13.14 -6.42 -1.06
CA ARG A 112 -13.53 -6.02 0.28
C ARG A 112 -15.00 -5.62 0.28
N ASP A 113 -15.72 -6.04 1.30
CA ASP A 113 -17.10 -5.63 1.50
C ASP A 113 -17.21 -4.15 1.92
N LYS A 114 -18.43 -3.68 2.17
CA LYS A 114 -18.72 -2.31 2.62
C LYS A 114 -18.10 -1.93 3.98
N PHE A 115 -17.59 -2.91 4.72
CA PHE A 115 -16.86 -2.72 5.98
C PHE A 115 -15.35 -2.85 5.79
N HIS A 116 -14.87 -2.89 4.53
CA HIS A 116 -13.48 -3.09 4.15
C HIS A 116 -12.89 -4.45 4.59
N GLN A 117 -13.77 -5.42 4.93
CA GLN A 117 -13.35 -6.75 5.31
C GLN A 117 -13.15 -7.65 4.08
N TRP A 118 -12.15 -8.53 4.17
CA TRP A 118 -11.92 -9.52 3.13
C TRP A 118 -13.06 -10.54 3.13
N ASP A 119 -13.77 -10.63 2.02
CA ASP A 119 -14.85 -11.59 1.83
C ASP A 119 -14.36 -12.78 1.01
N PRO A 120 -14.15 -13.96 1.64
CA PRO A 120 -13.69 -15.15 0.94
C PRO A 120 -14.65 -15.67 -0.11
N LYS A 121 -15.94 -15.40 0.04
CA LYS A 121 -16.99 -15.88 -0.89
C LYS A 121 -17.07 -15.06 -2.17
N ASN A 122 -16.61 -13.80 -2.12
CA ASN A 122 -16.69 -12.85 -3.23
C ASN A 122 -15.36 -12.66 -3.96
N GLN A 123 -14.35 -13.49 -3.67
CA GLN A 123 -13.09 -13.47 -4.41
C GLN A 123 -13.29 -14.13 -5.78
N ARG A 124 -12.59 -13.62 -6.78
CA ARG A 124 -12.75 -14.09 -8.17
C ARG A 124 -11.52 -14.87 -8.63
N PRO A 125 -11.69 -15.94 -9.41
CA PRO A 125 -10.56 -16.65 -10.01
C PRO A 125 -9.75 -15.74 -10.93
N GLU A 126 -8.42 -15.91 -10.91
CA GLU A 126 -7.47 -15.20 -11.77
C GLU A 126 -6.72 -16.21 -12.65
N LEU A 127 -7.48 -17.07 -13.33
CA LEU A 127 -6.93 -18.09 -14.22
C LEU A 127 -6.54 -17.47 -15.56
N TRP A 128 -5.41 -17.90 -16.10
CA TRP A 128 -4.89 -17.48 -17.42
C TRP A 128 -4.78 -15.97 -17.60
N ASP A 129 -4.38 -15.23 -16.55
CA ASP A 129 -4.25 -13.77 -16.55
C ASP A 129 -5.56 -13.02 -16.90
N ILE A 130 -6.70 -13.67 -16.71
CA ILE A 130 -8.00 -13.02 -16.87
C ILE A 130 -8.37 -12.35 -15.54
N TYR A 131 -8.33 -11.01 -15.53
CA TYR A 131 -8.63 -10.21 -14.35
C TYR A 131 -10.01 -9.55 -14.46
N ASN A 132 -10.81 -9.66 -13.41
CA ASN A 132 -12.08 -8.96 -13.29
C ASN A 132 -12.04 -8.00 -12.11
N ALA A 133 -11.88 -6.70 -12.40
CA ALA A 133 -11.80 -5.63 -11.42
C ALA A 133 -13.18 -4.94 -11.17
N ARG A 134 -14.29 -5.54 -11.60
CA ARG A 134 -15.61 -4.93 -11.40
C ARG A 134 -15.94 -4.84 -9.90
N VAL A 135 -16.15 -3.62 -9.41
CA VAL A 135 -16.54 -3.31 -8.03
C VAL A 135 -18.02 -2.94 -8.00
N HIS A 136 -18.76 -3.47 -7.05
CA HIS A 136 -20.15 -3.11 -6.82
C HIS A 136 -20.26 -1.94 -5.85
N LYS A 137 -21.41 -1.27 -5.84
CA LYS A 137 -21.66 -0.15 -4.96
C LYS A 137 -21.44 -0.53 -3.49
N GLY A 138 -20.54 0.20 -2.81
CA GLY A 138 -20.17 -0.04 -1.41
C GLY A 138 -19.06 -1.07 -1.20
N GLU A 139 -18.57 -1.71 -2.26
CA GLU A 139 -17.37 -2.55 -2.20
C GLU A 139 -16.12 -1.72 -2.51
N SER A 140 -14.96 -2.25 -2.14
CA SER A 140 -13.65 -1.72 -2.54
C SER A 140 -12.73 -2.86 -2.94
N ILE A 141 -11.67 -2.53 -3.68
CA ILE A 141 -10.70 -3.51 -4.12
C ILE A 141 -9.27 -3.13 -3.67
N ARG A 142 -8.54 -4.10 -3.14
CA ARG A 142 -7.09 -3.99 -2.96
C ARG A 142 -6.42 -4.67 -4.14
N VAL A 143 -5.51 -3.98 -4.79
CA VAL A 143 -4.80 -4.48 -5.97
C VAL A 143 -3.32 -4.66 -5.62
N PHE A 144 -2.83 -5.90 -5.77
CA PHE A 144 -1.46 -6.29 -5.45
C PHE A 144 -0.70 -6.73 -6.70
N PRO A 145 -0.22 -5.81 -7.54
CA PRO A 145 0.45 -6.14 -8.79
C PRO A 145 1.71 -7.00 -8.61
N LEU A 146 2.32 -6.94 -7.43
CA LEU A 146 3.51 -7.71 -7.07
C LEU A 146 3.19 -9.05 -6.40
N SER A 147 1.91 -9.46 -6.36
CA SER A 147 1.46 -10.65 -5.62
C SER A 147 2.26 -11.91 -5.93
N ASN A 148 2.65 -12.11 -7.18
CA ASN A 148 3.39 -13.28 -7.67
C ASN A 148 4.92 -13.11 -7.65
N TRP A 149 5.42 -11.94 -7.27
CA TRP A 149 6.85 -11.64 -7.24
C TRP A 149 7.49 -12.20 -5.97
N THR A 150 8.69 -12.72 -6.09
CA THR A 150 9.54 -13.07 -4.96
C THR A 150 10.31 -11.84 -4.47
N GLU A 151 10.95 -11.95 -3.30
CA GLU A 151 11.84 -10.89 -2.82
C GLU A 151 13.04 -10.70 -3.77
N LEU A 152 13.55 -11.79 -4.33
CA LEU A 152 14.64 -11.72 -5.31
C LEU A 152 14.23 -10.95 -6.58
N ASP A 153 13.02 -11.16 -7.08
CA ASP A 153 12.49 -10.42 -8.25
C ASP A 153 12.45 -8.92 -7.96
N ILE A 154 12.04 -8.53 -6.74
CA ILE A 154 12.03 -7.12 -6.32
C ILE A 154 13.43 -6.52 -6.38
N TRP A 155 14.44 -7.20 -5.81
CA TRP A 155 15.82 -6.68 -5.79
C TRP A 155 16.45 -6.65 -7.18
N GLN A 156 16.20 -7.65 -8.02
CA GLN A 156 16.64 -7.67 -9.40
C GLN A 156 16.03 -6.51 -10.20
N TYR A 157 14.74 -6.27 -10.02
CA TYR A 157 14.05 -5.16 -10.69
C TYR A 157 14.54 -3.80 -10.23
N ILE A 158 14.78 -3.62 -8.92
CA ILE A 158 15.38 -2.40 -8.36
C ILE A 158 16.73 -2.12 -9.03
N ARG A 159 17.58 -3.14 -9.16
CA ARG A 159 18.89 -3.02 -9.80
C ARG A 159 18.76 -2.69 -11.30
N LEU A 160 17.90 -3.42 -12.01
CA LEU A 160 17.70 -3.27 -13.46
C LEU A 160 17.23 -1.86 -13.84
N GLU A 161 16.29 -1.32 -13.09
CA GLU A 161 15.66 -0.01 -13.35
C GLU A 161 16.33 1.13 -12.60
N ASN A 162 17.41 0.89 -11.85
CA ASN A 162 18.08 1.88 -10.98
C ASN A 162 17.09 2.63 -10.06
N ILE A 163 16.19 1.88 -9.44
CA ILE A 163 15.15 2.45 -8.59
C ILE A 163 15.75 2.96 -7.29
N PRO A 164 15.56 4.24 -6.92
CA PRO A 164 16.00 4.74 -5.63
C PRO A 164 15.32 4.01 -4.47
N ILE A 165 16.08 3.66 -3.46
CA ILE A 165 15.60 3.02 -2.23
C ILE A 165 16.04 3.81 -1.00
N VAL A 166 15.35 3.55 0.10
CA VAL A 166 15.68 4.20 1.38
C VAL A 166 17.11 3.83 1.80
N PRO A 167 17.96 4.80 2.24
CA PRO A 167 19.34 4.53 2.63
C PRO A 167 19.54 3.45 3.70
N LEU A 168 18.51 3.19 4.51
CA LEU A 168 18.54 2.15 5.55
C LEU A 168 18.79 0.72 5.02
N TYR A 169 18.63 0.50 3.69
CA TYR A 169 18.97 -0.78 3.08
C TYR A 169 20.46 -0.94 2.76
N TYR A 170 21.27 0.12 2.95
CA TYR A 170 22.71 0.11 2.65
C TYR A 170 23.57 0.01 3.92
N ALA A 171 23.02 -0.41 5.03
CA ALA A 171 23.74 -0.52 6.32
C ALA A 171 24.83 -1.60 6.32
#